data_0a4086a6388ff26949160b07d169d8cf
#
_entry.id   0a4086a6388ff26949160b07d169d8cf
#
_cell.length_a   1.000
_cell.length_b   1.000
_cell.length_c   1.000
_cell.angle_alpha   90.00
_cell.angle_beta   90.00
_cell.angle_gamma   90.00
#
_symmetry.space_group_name_H-M   'P 1'
#
loop_
_entity.id
_entity.type
_entity.pdbx_description
1 polymer ?
#
loop_
_entity_poly.entity_id
_entity_poly.type
_entity_poly.pdbx_seq_one_letter_code
_entity_poly.pdbx_strand_id
1 'polypeptide(L)'
;MTIIDQAAFSFAVPGLRDDLGADAGQVQWLVAGYSLAFGAALLPGGRLGDVFGRRVPYLVGLLLFAVGGIFAAAAADANVAILARLVQGLGAGLVNPQVLGYFQDLFTGPARAKAIGAYTVSASIAGLVSPPVAGWILAATAPGLGWRFVVLLSVPVALALFVVGLAVLPSVPRSGRREGFDLVGLALLMTAILALMLPVTAGVPGGPLWLVIAVLAGLAFAGWERRVARRRGSPVVDPALLRSRGFMLGTGVATLTFGAGLGLGIVSTLYLIDGLGLPALTAALLLAPRALGMAVGSMQSWRVATRFGRRGITVVLAAGALCLAVEAALVTTGSPPLVLIALVGVGTVHGVLSGLAIPSNQTLTLEHAPTGAAGVGAGVLALAQRLAGAVCLAVGIGLFLGGETPAIGFGTSAAVFAVLSASAVAISAFDRSAVRVG
;
A
#
# COMPACT_ATOMS: atom_id res chain seq x y z
N MET A 1 -7.71 0.67 10.01
CA MET A 1 -8.17 -0.74 9.99
C MET A 1 -7.34 -1.63 9.04
N THR A 2 -7.18 -1.29 7.75
CA THR A 2 -6.48 -2.14 6.75
C THR A 2 -5.03 -2.45 7.11
N ILE A 3 -4.30 -1.48 7.67
CA ILE A 3 -2.92 -1.68 8.11
C ILE A 3 -2.85 -2.52 9.40
N ILE A 4 -3.80 -2.31 10.32
CA ILE A 4 -3.93 -3.14 11.51
C ILE A 4 -4.11 -4.61 11.09
N ASP A 5 -5.04 -4.87 10.18
CA ASP A 5 -5.30 -6.21 9.68
C ASP A 5 -4.05 -6.83 9.04
N GLN A 6 -3.42 -6.14 8.09
CA GLN A 6 -2.25 -6.67 7.39
C GLN A 6 -1.06 -6.94 8.32
N ALA A 7 -0.79 -6.03 9.26
CA ALA A 7 0.34 -6.16 10.18
C ALA A 7 0.09 -7.24 11.25
N ALA A 8 -1.14 -7.38 11.74
CA ALA A 8 -1.48 -8.37 12.76
C ALA A 8 -1.65 -9.78 12.16
N PHE A 9 -2.24 -9.89 10.97
CA PHE A 9 -2.62 -11.17 10.35
C PHE A 9 -1.42 -12.13 10.19
N SER A 10 -0.23 -11.63 9.86
CA SER A 10 0.98 -12.44 9.72
C SER A 10 1.30 -13.25 10.99
N PHE A 11 0.97 -12.72 12.16
CA PHE A 11 1.14 -13.42 13.44
C PHE A 11 0.06 -14.49 13.69
N ALA A 12 -1.12 -14.35 13.08
CA ALA A 12 -2.20 -15.33 13.18
C ALA A 12 -1.97 -16.56 12.27
N VAL A 13 -1.17 -16.42 11.21
CA VAL A 13 -0.99 -17.46 10.17
C VAL A 13 -0.56 -18.83 10.74
N PRO A 14 0.47 -18.96 11.60
CA PRO A 14 0.87 -20.26 12.12
C PRO A 14 -0.26 -20.96 12.89
N GLY A 15 -0.92 -20.24 13.81
CA GLY A 15 -2.02 -20.80 14.60
C GLY A 15 -3.24 -21.15 13.75
N LEU A 16 -3.55 -20.34 12.73
CA LEU A 16 -4.62 -20.60 11.78
C LEU A 16 -4.31 -21.85 10.93
N ARG A 17 -3.07 -21.98 10.44
CA ARG A 17 -2.64 -23.15 9.66
C ARG A 17 -2.83 -24.44 10.45
N ASP A 18 -2.36 -24.44 11.70
CA ASP A 18 -2.37 -25.62 12.54
C ASP A 18 -3.80 -26.00 13.01
N ASP A 19 -4.65 -25.00 13.31
CA ASP A 19 -6.04 -25.21 13.75
C ASP A 19 -6.97 -25.65 12.61
N LEU A 20 -6.81 -25.08 11.39
CA LEU A 20 -7.64 -25.41 10.23
C LEU A 20 -7.03 -26.51 9.33
N GLY A 21 -5.86 -27.05 9.66
CA GLY A 21 -5.17 -28.04 8.84
C GLY A 21 -4.81 -27.53 7.45
N ALA A 22 -4.51 -26.23 7.31
CA ALA A 22 -4.30 -25.60 6.03
C ALA A 22 -2.97 -26.04 5.40
N ASP A 23 -3.02 -26.46 4.13
CA ASP A 23 -1.83 -26.73 3.34
C ASP A 23 -1.08 -25.46 2.92
N ALA A 24 0.12 -25.63 2.34
CA ALA A 24 0.97 -24.49 1.95
C ALA A 24 0.30 -23.57 0.92
N GLY A 25 -0.47 -24.13 -0.02
CA GLY A 25 -1.21 -23.36 -1.02
C GLY A 25 -2.34 -22.57 -0.40
N GLN A 26 -3.09 -23.17 0.54
CA GLN A 26 -4.16 -22.50 1.29
C GLN A 26 -3.61 -21.38 2.16
N VAL A 27 -2.49 -21.59 2.86
CA VAL A 27 -1.81 -20.53 3.63
C VAL A 27 -1.42 -19.36 2.72
N GLN A 28 -0.88 -19.66 1.56
CA GLN A 28 -0.53 -18.63 0.57
C GLN A 28 -1.76 -17.84 0.12
N TRP A 29 -2.89 -18.49 -0.17
CA TRP A 29 -4.14 -17.83 -0.51
C TRP A 29 -4.74 -17.02 0.64
N LEU A 30 -4.62 -17.45 1.87
CA LEU A 30 -5.07 -16.70 3.06
C LEU A 30 -4.37 -15.34 3.17
N VAL A 31 -3.07 -15.30 2.90
CA VAL A 31 -2.27 -14.07 2.93
C VAL A 31 -2.45 -13.25 1.65
N ALA A 32 -2.28 -13.89 0.50
CA ALA A 32 -2.28 -13.23 -0.80
C ALA A 32 -3.67 -12.84 -1.28
N GLY A 33 -4.69 -13.66 -1.00
CA GLY A 33 -6.07 -13.45 -1.47
C GLY A 33 -6.65 -12.10 -1.03
N TYR A 34 -6.42 -11.71 0.22
CA TYR A 34 -6.78 -10.37 0.71
C TYR A 34 -6.14 -9.26 -0.13
N SER A 35 -4.83 -9.35 -0.37
CA SER A 35 -4.09 -8.33 -1.13
C SER A 35 -4.50 -8.27 -2.59
N LEU A 36 -4.81 -9.42 -3.20
CA LEU A 36 -5.34 -9.54 -4.55
C LEU A 36 -6.71 -8.88 -4.68
N ALA A 37 -7.65 -9.26 -3.81
CA ALA A 37 -9.00 -8.70 -3.80
C ALA A 37 -8.98 -7.19 -3.50
N PHE A 38 -8.12 -6.76 -2.58
CA PHE A 38 -7.89 -5.35 -2.29
C PHE A 38 -7.40 -4.60 -3.54
N GLY A 39 -6.34 -5.08 -4.19
CA GLY A 39 -5.79 -4.46 -5.40
C GLY A 39 -6.81 -4.38 -6.54
N ALA A 40 -7.53 -5.46 -6.78
CA ALA A 40 -8.58 -5.54 -7.80
C ALA A 40 -9.72 -4.55 -7.55
N ALA A 41 -10.11 -4.31 -6.31
CA ALA A 41 -11.22 -3.42 -5.95
C ALA A 41 -10.85 -1.93 -5.90
N LEU A 42 -9.56 -1.55 -5.94
CA LEU A 42 -9.13 -0.14 -5.82
C LEU A 42 -9.71 0.77 -6.90
N LEU A 43 -9.56 0.38 -8.17
CA LEU A 43 -10.04 1.18 -9.30
C LEU A 43 -11.56 1.16 -9.43
N PRO A 44 -12.24 -0.01 -9.36
CA PRO A 44 -13.70 -0.06 -9.26
C PRO A 44 -14.24 0.79 -8.13
N GLY A 45 -13.63 0.68 -6.95
CA GLY A 45 -14.01 1.47 -5.77
C GLY A 45 -13.91 2.96 -6.02
N GLY A 46 -12.80 3.43 -6.62
CA GLY A 46 -12.63 4.83 -7.01
C GLY A 46 -13.74 5.31 -7.95
N ARG A 47 -14.02 4.53 -8.98
CA ARG A 47 -15.07 4.85 -9.96
C ARG A 47 -16.48 4.86 -9.34
N LEU A 48 -16.78 3.89 -8.47
CA LEU A 48 -18.04 3.88 -7.72
C LEU A 48 -18.23 5.16 -6.89
N GLY A 49 -17.14 5.63 -6.24
CA GLY A 49 -17.16 6.87 -5.49
C GLY A 49 -17.42 8.12 -6.33
N ASP A 50 -16.81 8.19 -7.51
CA ASP A 50 -16.96 9.32 -8.42
C ASP A 50 -18.36 9.35 -9.07
N VAL A 51 -18.96 8.18 -9.38
CA VAL A 51 -20.30 8.07 -10.02
C VAL A 51 -21.44 8.14 -9.02
N PHE A 52 -21.37 7.38 -7.93
CA PHE A 52 -22.48 7.23 -6.97
C PHE A 52 -22.32 8.08 -5.71
N GLY A 53 -21.22 8.83 -5.59
CA GLY A 53 -20.84 9.55 -4.38
C GLY A 53 -20.07 8.64 -3.41
N ARG A 54 -19.19 9.23 -2.60
CA ARG A 54 -18.20 8.50 -1.80
C ARG A 54 -18.77 7.78 -0.59
N ARG A 55 -19.89 8.27 -0.04
CA ARG A 55 -20.48 7.76 1.21
C ARG A 55 -20.89 6.30 1.10
N VAL A 56 -21.62 5.95 0.05
CA VAL A 56 -22.14 4.57 -0.12
C VAL A 56 -21.01 3.56 -0.32
N PRO A 57 -20.06 3.73 -1.27
CA PRO A 57 -18.96 2.78 -1.42
C PRO A 57 -18.08 2.68 -0.17
N TYR A 58 -17.89 3.77 0.57
CA TYR A 58 -17.15 3.77 1.83
C TYR A 58 -17.82 2.89 2.88
N LEU A 59 -19.13 3.10 3.12
CA LEU A 59 -19.90 2.35 4.12
C LEU A 59 -20.05 0.87 3.74
N VAL A 60 -20.35 0.58 2.47
CA VAL A 60 -20.41 -0.79 1.95
C VAL A 60 -19.05 -1.48 2.10
N GLY A 61 -17.96 -0.78 1.79
CA GLY A 61 -16.61 -1.29 1.95
C GLY A 61 -16.27 -1.63 3.41
N LEU A 62 -16.65 -0.77 4.36
CA LEU A 62 -16.46 -1.04 5.79
C LEU A 62 -17.27 -2.24 6.27
N LEU A 63 -18.51 -2.37 5.80
CA LEU A 63 -19.38 -3.50 6.14
C LEU A 63 -18.81 -4.81 5.58
N LEU A 64 -18.42 -4.85 4.31
CA LEU A 64 -17.76 -6.02 3.70
C LEU A 64 -16.48 -6.40 4.43
N PHE A 65 -15.68 -5.39 4.82
CA PHE A 65 -14.46 -5.62 5.58
C PHE A 65 -14.75 -6.25 6.95
N ALA A 66 -15.72 -5.72 7.69
CA ALA A 66 -16.10 -6.24 9.00
C ALA A 66 -16.71 -7.64 8.91
N VAL A 67 -17.64 -7.85 7.97
CA VAL A 67 -18.27 -9.16 7.73
C VAL A 67 -17.23 -10.19 7.33
N GLY A 68 -16.35 -9.86 6.37
CA GLY A 68 -15.25 -10.75 5.98
C GLY A 68 -14.33 -11.09 7.15
N GLY A 69 -13.96 -10.12 7.99
CA GLY A 69 -13.15 -10.35 9.20
C GLY A 69 -13.83 -11.27 10.22
N ILE A 70 -15.14 -11.10 10.46
CA ILE A 70 -15.92 -11.95 11.36
C ILE A 70 -15.98 -13.39 10.81
N PHE A 71 -16.30 -13.57 9.53
CA PHE A 71 -16.36 -14.89 8.92
C PHE A 71 -14.98 -15.56 8.85
N ALA A 72 -13.90 -14.82 8.62
CA ALA A 72 -12.56 -15.35 8.67
C ALA A 72 -12.20 -15.88 10.06
N ALA A 73 -12.55 -15.13 11.11
CA ALA A 73 -12.32 -15.55 12.49
C ALA A 73 -13.22 -16.73 12.93
N ALA A 74 -14.42 -16.85 12.38
CA ALA A 74 -15.37 -17.92 12.66
C ALA A 74 -15.18 -19.15 11.76
N ALA A 75 -14.23 -19.13 10.82
CA ALA A 75 -14.05 -20.18 9.85
C ALA A 75 -13.78 -21.55 10.51
N ALA A 76 -14.45 -22.59 9.99
CA ALA A 76 -14.27 -23.97 10.40
C ALA A 76 -13.24 -24.71 9.53
N ASP A 77 -12.93 -24.20 8.35
CA ASP A 77 -11.94 -24.74 7.41
C ASP A 77 -11.20 -23.61 6.66
N ALA A 78 -10.07 -23.95 6.05
CA ALA A 78 -9.20 -22.99 5.35
C ALA A 78 -9.88 -22.33 4.14
N ASN A 79 -10.76 -23.03 3.41
CA ASN A 79 -11.41 -22.48 2.21
C ASN A 79 -12.42 -21.40 2.58
N VAL A 80 -13.18 -21.60 3.66
CA VAL A 80 -14.08 -20.57 4.22
C VAL A 80 -13.27 -19.36 4.65
N ALA A 81 -12.15 -19.55 5.33
CA ALA A 81 -11.26 -18.47 5.72
C ALA A 81 -10.71 -17.70 4.50
N ILE A 82 -10.30 -18.39 3.42
CA ILE A 82 -9.85 -17.77 2.16
C ILE A 82 -10.96 -16.92 1.54
N LEU A 83 -12.17 -17.46 1.39
CA LEU A 83 -13.30 -16.71 0.85
C LEU A 83 -13.63 -15.48 1.67
N ALA A 84 -13.61 -15.62 2.98
CA ALA A 84 -13.82 -14.51 3.92
C ALA A 84 -12.73 -13.43 3.77
N ARG A 85 -11.46 -13.81 3.59
CA ARG A 85 -10.34 -12.89 3.32
C ARG A 85 -10.48 -12.18 1.97
N LEU A 86 -10.98 -12.85 0.94
CA LEU A 86 -11.28 -12.20 -0.34
C LEU A 86 -12.36 -11.12 -0.17
N VAL A 87 -13.45 -11.42 0.54
CA VAL A 87 -14.52 -10.44 0.82
C VAL A 87 -13.98 -9.26 1.64
N GLN A 88 -13.16 -9.52 2.65
CA GLN A 88 -12.51 -8.49 3.46
C GLN A 88 -11.58 -7.61 2.62
N GLY A 89 -10.81 -8.20 1.69
CA GLY A 89 -9.97 -7.49 0.74
C GLY A 89 -10.76 -6.58 -0.21
N LEU A 90 -11.87 -7.08 -0.77
CA LEU A 90 -12.79 -6.26 -1.58
C LEU A 90 -13.30 -5.04 -0.79
N GLY A 91 -13.72 -5.25 0.47
CA GLY A 91 -14.12 -4.18 1.36
C GLY A 91 -13.03 -3.12 1.55
N ALA A 92 -11.81 -3.55 1.81
CA ALA A 92 -10.63 -2.67 1.95
C ALA A 92 -10.38 -1.85 0.68
N GLY A 93 -10.49 -2.49 -0.51
CA GLY A 93 -10.30 -1.84 -1.81
C GLY A 93 -11.38 -0.81 -2.14
N LEU A 94 -12.61 -1.00 -1.67
CA LEU A 94 -13.67 0.00 -1.79
C LEU A 94 -13.42 1.21 -0.88
N VAL A 95 -12.96 1.02 0.35
CA VAL A 95 -12.75 2.10 1.34
C VAL A 95 -11.61 3.01 0.96
N ASN A 96 -10.46 2.46 0.55
CA ASN A 96 -9.21 3.21 0.42
C ASN A 96 -9.30 4.42 -0.53
N PRO A 97 -9.80 4.31 -1.78
CA PRO A 97 -9.91 5.45 -2.68
C PRO A 97 -10.94 6.49 -2.21
N GLN A 98 -11.96 6.09 -1.41
CA GLN A 98 -12.92 7.05 -0.87
C GLN A 98 -12.28 7.98 0.15
N VAL A 99 -11.39 7.47 1.01
CA VAL A 99 -10.68 8.29 2.01
C VAL A 99 -9.88 9.39 1.33
N LEU A 100 -9.05 9.01 0.34
CA LEU A 100 -8.26 9.99 -0.42
C LEU A 100 -9.13 10.93 -1.24
N GLY A 101 -10.23 10.43 -1.80
CA GLY A 101 -11.21 11.21 -2.50
C GLY A 101 -11.91 12.23 -1.59
N TYR A 102 -12.31 11.86 -0.37
CA TYR A 102 -12.85 12.80 0.61
C TYR A 102 -11.85 13.91 0.97
N PHE A 103 -10.56 13.58 1.10
CA PHE A 103 -9.54 14.61 1.35
C PHE A 103 -9.46 15.62 0.22
N GLN A 104 -9.68 15.19 -1.02
CA GLN A 104 -9.71 16.10 -2.16
C GLN A 104 -10.98 16.94 -2.23
N ASP A 105 -12.14 16.34 -1.91
CA ASP A 105 -13.43 17.01 -2.02
C ASP A 105 -13.67 18.00 -0.87
N LEU A 106 -13.20 17.69 0.36
CA LEU A 106 -13.50 18.46 1.56
C LEU A 106 -12.39 19.45 1.94
N PHE A 107 -11.15 19.23 1.50
CA PHE A 107 -10.02 20.05 1.89
C PHE A 107 -9.27 20.63 0.68
N THR A 108 -8.74 21.84 0.85
CA THR A 108 -7.90 22.52 -0.15
C THR A 108 -6.58 22.99 0.46
N GLY A 109 -5.55 23.19 -0.37
CA GLY A 109 -4.28 23.73 0.04
C GLY A 109 -3.65 23.06 1.28
N PRO A 110 -3.18 23.84 2.27
CA PRO A 110 -2.50 23.31 3.46
C PRO A 110 -3.37 22.36 4.30
N ALA A 111 -4.69 22.55 4.33
CA ALA A 111 -5.61 21.70 5.08
C ALA A 111 -5.66 20.27 4.49
N ARG A 112 -5.62 20.13 3.14
CA ARG A 112 -5.53 18.84 2.45
C ARG A 112 -4.22 18.14 2.78
N ALA A 113 -3.10 18.86 2.72
CA ALA A 113 -1.79 18.29 3.05
C ALA A 113 -1.72 17.80 4.51
N LYS A 114 -2.32 18.55 5.46
CA LYS A 114 -2.44 18.12 6.85
C LYS A 114 -3.30 16.86 7.00
N ALA A 115 -4.42 16.77 6.30
CA ALA A 115 -5.32 15.61 6.36
C ALA A 115 -4.61 14.34 5.82
N ILE A 116 -3.89 14.43 4.69
CA ILE A 116 -3.10 13.33 4.14
C ILE A 116 -1.95 12.96 5.09
N GLY A 117 -1.28 13.94 5.68
CA GLY A 117 -0.24 13.73 6.70
C GLY A 117 -0.78 12.97 7.92
N ALA A 118 -1.93 13.40 8.47
CA ALA A 118 -2.59 12.74 9.60
C ALA A 118 -3.00 11.28 9.26
N TYR A 119 -3.50 11.04 8.04
CA TYR A 119 -3.78 9.70 7.54
C TYR A 119 -2.53 8.82 7.55
N THR A 120 -1.39 9.34 7.09
CA THR A 120 -0.13 8.58 7.07
C THR A 120 0.41 8.33 8.48
N VAL A 121 0.30 9.31 9.39
CA VAL A 121 0.62 9.13 10.82
C VAL A 121 -0.22 8.00 11.43
N SER A 122 -1.53 8.02 11.20
CA SER A 122 -2.44 6.97 11.68
C SER A 122 -2.05 5.59 11.14
N ALA A 123 -1.63 5.53 9.87
CA ALA A 123 -1.14 4.32 9.25
C ALA A 123 0.16 3.80 9.90
N SER A 124 1.10 4.72 10.18
CA SER A 124 2.37 4.37 10.83
C SER A 124 2.16 3.87 12.26
N ILE A 125 1.29 4.54 13.04
CA ILE A 125 0.93 4.11 14.40
C ILE A 125 0.27 2.72 14.36
N ALA A 126 -0.67 2.51 13.45
CA ALA A 126 -1.32 1.23 13.27
C ALA A 126 -0.32 0.10 12.97
N GLY A 127 0.63 0.35 12.05
CA GLY A 127 1.68 -0.63 11.71
C GLY A 127 2.64 -0.92 12.87
N LEU A 128 2.91 0.07 13.72
CA LEU A 128 3.79 -0.07 14.89
C LEU A 128 3.12 -0.82 16.03
N VAL A 129 1.84 -0.53 16.31
CA VAL A 129 1.12 -1.05 17.47
C VAL A 129 0.54 -2.44 17.22
N SER A 130 0.13 -2.74 15.98
CA SER A 130 -0.58 -4.00 15.67
C SER A 130 0.24 -5.27 15.96
N PRO A 131 1.55 -5.39 15.61
CA PRO A 131 2.33 -6.58 15.90
C PRO A 131 2.47 -6.90 17.42
N PRO A 132 2.84 -5.93 18.29
CA PRO A 132 2.88 -6.19 19.74
C PRO A 132 1.52 -6.59 20.31
N VAL A 133 0.42 -5.94 19.86
CA VAL A 133 -0.93 -6.28 20.31
C VAL A 133 -1.32 -7.69 19.86
N ALA A 134 -1.02 -8.07 18.61
CA ALA A 134 -1.25 -9.43 18.12
C ALA A 134 -0.46 -10.47 18.94
N GLY A 135 0.82 -10.21 19.21
CA GLY A 135 1.66 -11.07 20.04
C GLY A 135 1.13 -11.22 21.47
N TRP A 136 0.65 -10.13 22.07
CA TRP A 136 0.02 -10.16 23.40
C TRP A 136 -1.29 -10.99 23.40
N ILE A 137 -2.15 -10.81 22.39
CA ILE A 137 -3.38 -11.61 22.25
C ILE A 137 -3.04 -13.10 22.15
N LEU A 138 -2.05 -13.48 21.34
CA LEU A 138 -1.64 -14.87 21.18
C LEU A 138 -1.09 -15.46 22.48
N ALA A 139 -0.35 -14.68 23.27
CA ALA A 139 0.17 -15.10 24.57
C ALA A 139 -0.90 -15.19 25.66
N ALA A 140 -1.93 -14.35 25.61
CA ALA A 140 -2.97 -14.25 26.63
C ALA A 140 -4.17 -15.19 26.38
N THR A 141 -4.26 -15.85 25.22
CA THR A 141 -5.39 -16.69 24.83
C THR A 141 -5.02 -18.17 24.80
N ALA A 142 -6.03 -19.04 24.96
CA ALA A 142 -5.83 -20.49 24.88
C ALA A 142 -5.31 -20.91 23.49
N PRO A 143 -4.47 -21.96 23.41
CA PRO A 143 -4.02 -22.53 22.14
C PRO A 143 -5.21 -22.81 21.18
N GLY A 144 -5.06 -22.46 19.91
CA GLY A 144 -6.10 -22.62 18.89
C GLY A 144 -7.13 -21.48 18.82
N LEU A 145 -7.28 -20.64 19.84
CA LEU A 145 -8.22 -19.51 19.81
C LEU A 145 -7.56 -18.16 19.51
N GLY A 146 -6.29 -17.99 19.84
CA GLY A 146 -5.59 -16.71 19.75
C GLY A 146 -5.61 -16.10 18.36
N TRP A 147 -5.41 -16.89 17.32
CA TRP A 147 -5.43 -16.42 15.96
C TRP A 147 -6.78 -15.81 15.54
N ARG A 148 -7.91 -16.32 16.07
CA ARG A 148 -9.26 -15.80 15.79
C ARG A 148 -9.42 -14.38 16.33
N PHE A 149 -8.94 -14.12 17.54
CA PHE A 149 -8.95 -12.79 18.14
C PHE A 149 -8.01 -11.81 17.43
N VAL A 150 -6.86 -12.30 16.94
CA VAL A 150 -5.96 -11.47 16.11
C VAL A 150 -6.62 -11.07 14.80
N VAL A 151 -7.31 -11.98 14.11
CA VAL A 151 -8.09 -11.68 12.90
C VAL A 151 -9.20 -10.67 13.19
N LEU A 152 -9.86 -10.77 14.34
CA LEU A 152 -10.91 -9.83 14.77
C LEU A 152 -10.38 -8.45 15.15
N LEU A 153 -9.08 -8.27 15.40
CA LEU A 153 -8.51 -7.01 15.92
C LEU A 153 -8.89 -5.76 15.09
N SER A 154 -9.00 -5.91 13.78
CA SER A 154 -9.36 -4.82 12.88
C SER A 154 -10.87 -4.57 12.75
N VAL A 155 -11.70 -5.53 13.16
CA VAL A 155 -13.17 -5.49 12.98
C VAL A 155 -13.85 -4.43 13.85
N PRO A 156 -13.57 -4.31 15.16
CA PRO A 156 -14.14 -3.23 15.98
C PRO A 156 -13.83 -1.83 15.43
N VAL A 157 -12.62 -1.64 14.90
CA VAL A 157 -12.24 -0.37 14.26
C VAL A 157 -13.06 -0.11 12.99
N ALA A 158 -13.28 -1.14 12.17
CA ALA A 158 -14.11 -1.01 10.97
C ALA A 158 -15.58 -0.67 11.33
N LEU A 159 -16.14 -1.34 12.33
CA LEU A 159 -17.50 -1.08 12.81
C LEU A 159 -17.64 0.32 13.44
N ALA A 160 -16.67 0.75 14.23
CA ALA A 160 -16.64 2.10 14.78
C ALA A 160 -16.60 3.16 13.67
N LEU A 161 -15.73 2.96 12.65
CA LEU A 161 -15.66 3.82 11.48
C LEU A 161 -16.97 3.79 10.65
N PHE A 162 -17.65 2.65 10.59
CA PHE A 162 -18.95 2.53 9.94
C PHE A 162 -20.01 3.37 10.65
N VAL A 163 -20.12 3.25 11.97
CA VAL A 163 -21.09 4.01 12.79
C VAL A 163 -20.80 5.51 12.70
N VAL A 164 -19.53 5.91 12.87
CA VAL A 164 -19.11 7.32 12.73
C VAL A 164 -19.37 7.81 11.30
N GLY A 165 -19.09 6.99 10.30
CA GLY A 165 -19.34 7.32 8.90
C GLY A 165 -20.82 7.54 8.58
N LEU A 166 -21.71 6.76 9.20
CA LEU A 166 -23.17 6.99 9.10
C LEU A 166 -23.60 8.34 9.67
N ALA A 167 -22.97 8.76 10.78
CA ALA A 167 -23.34 9.98 11.49
C ALA A 167 -22.72 11.25 10.90
N VAL A 168 -21.44 11.17 10.47
CA VAL A 168 -20.62 12.37 10.20
C VAL A 168 -20.35 12.60 8.71
N LEU A 169 -20.27 11.53 7.88
CA LEU A 169 -19.88 11.72 6.49
C LEU A 169 -20.94 12.43 5.66
N PRO A 170 -20.60 13.57 5.04
CA PRO A 170 -21.51 14.28 4.18
C PRO A 170 -21.79 13.47 2.91
N SER A 171 -23.03 13.58 2.42
CA SER A 171 -23.35 13.15 1.06
C SER A 171 -22.82 14.22 0.11
N VAL A 172 -21.59 14.03 -0.39
CA VAL A 172 -21.06 14.93 -1.43
C VAL A 172 -21.91 14.76 -2.69
N PRO A 173 -22.45 15.85 -3.27
CA PRO A 173 -23.30 15.77 -4.45
C PRO A 173 -22.58 15.04 -5.60
N ARG A 174 -23.33 14.22 -6.32
CA ARG A 174 -22.87 13.55 -7.54
C ARG A 174 -22.36 14.58 -8.53
N SER A 175 -21.24 14.33 -9.17
CA SER A 175 -20.93 15.05 -10.41
C SER A 175 -22.10 14.79 -11.36
N GLY A 176 -22.85 15.82 -11.74
CA GLY A 176 -24.14 15.71 -12.44
C GLY A 176 -24.12 15.05 -13.83
N ARG A 177 -23.01 14.42 -14.20
CA ARG A 177 -22.89 13.54 -15.35
C ARG A 177 -23.39 12.16 -14.99
N ARG A 178 -24.46 11.71 -15.65
CA ARG A 178 -24.83 10.28 -15.72
C ARG A 178 -23.73 9.56 -16.52
N GLU A 179 -22.61 9.36 -15.91
CA GLU A 179 -21.52 8.59 -16.52
C GLU A 179 -21.87 7.11 -16.41
N GLY A 180 -21.95 6.43 -17.56
CA GLY A 180 -22.17 4.99 -17.62
C GLY A 180 -21.06 4.24 -16.87
N PHE A 181 -21.38 3.08 -16.34
CA PHE A 181 -20.41 2.19 -15.69
C PHE A 181 -19.85 1.23 -16.73
N ASP A 182 -18.57 1.36 -17.07
CA ASP A 182 -17.90 0.52 -18.07
C ASP A 182 -17.49 -0.83 -17.46
N LEU A 183 -18.43 -1.78 -17.46
CA LEU A 183 -18.18 -3.14 -16.95
C LEU A 183 -17.12 -3.89 -17.75
N VAL A 184 -17.04 -3.67 -19.07
CA VAL A 184 -16.07 -4.38 -19.92
C VAL A 184 -14.66 -3.88 -19.67
N GLY A 185 -14.46 -2.54 -19.65
CA GLY A 185 -13.17 -1.96 -19.29
C GLY A 185 -12.72 -2.39 -17.90
N LEU A 186 -13.65 -2.41 -16.95
CA LEU A 186 -13.37 -2.86 -15.58
C LEU A 186 -12.96 -4.34 -15.51
N ALA A 187 -13.68 -5.23 -16.22
CA ALA A 187 -13.34 -6.66 -16.26
C ALA A 187 -11.96 -6.90 -16.90
N LEU A 188 -11.63 -6.22 -18.00
CA LEU A 188 -10.32 -6.32 -18.64
C LEU A 188 -9.20 -5.83 -17.71
N LEU A 189 -9.41 -4.72 -17.01
CA LEU A 189 -8.46 -4.19 -16.06
C LEU A 189 -8.26 -5.12 -14.87
N MET A 190 -9.35 -5.65 -14.29
CA MET A 190 -9.27 -6.64 -13.21
C MET A 190 -8.53 -7.90 -13.67
N THR A 191 -8.78 -8.38 -14.87
CA THR A 191 -8.07 -9.53 -15.44
C THR A 191 -6.57 -9.24 -15.55
N ALA A 192 -6.18 -8.07 -16.04
CA ALA A 192 -4.78 -7.66 -16.16
C ALA A 192 -4.10 -7.60 -14.78
N ILE A 193 -4.76 -6.99 -13.79
CA ILE A 193 -4.25 -6.87 -12.42
C ILE A 193 -4.09 -8.26 -11.77
N LEU A 194 -5.13 -9.09 -11.84
CA LEU A 194 -5.11 -10.42 -11.26
C LEU A 194 -4.04 -11.30 -11.92
N ALA A 195 -3.96 -11.30 -13.25
CA ALA A 195 -2.95 -12.05 -13.98
C ALA A 195 -1.52 -11.61 -13.66
N LEU A 196 -1.30 -10.32 -13.38
CA LEU A 196 0.01 -9.81 -12.95
C LEU A 196 0.34 -10.19 -11.50
N MET A 197 -0.67 -10.17 -10.62
CA MET A 197 -0.44 -10.36 -9.18
C MET A 197 -0.45 -11.84 -8.77
N LEU A 198 -1.26 -12.69 -9.40
CA LEU A 198 -1.40 -14.11 -9.02
C LEU A 198 -0.07 -14.87 -8.92
N PRO A 199 0.83 -14.84 -9.92
CA PRO A 199 2.09 -15.57 -9.82
C PRO A 199 3.02 -15.01 -8.74
N VAL A 200 2.97 -13.70 -8.50
CA VAL A 200 3.87 -13.02 -7.54
C VAL A 200 3.39 -13.20 -6.10
N THR A 201 2.07 -13.11 -5.87
CA THR A 201 1.51 -13.10 -4.50
C THR A 201 0.99 -14.45 -4.04
N ALA A 202 0.42 -15.24 -4.95
CA ALA A 202 -0.16 -16.54 -4.63
C ALA A 202 0.68 -17.74 -5.12
N GLY A 203 1.86 -17.49 -5.72
CA GLY A 203 2.76 -18.54 -6.18
C GLY A 203 2.15 -19.47 -7.22
N VAL A 204 1.12 -19.03 -7.95
CA VAL A 204 0.43 -19.85 -8.94
C VAL A 204 1.42 -20.21 -10.05
N PRO A 205 1.58 -21.51 -10.38
CA PRO A 205 2.51 -21.94 -11.42
C PRO A 205 2.13 -21.38 -12.80
N GLY A 206 3.11 -21.28 -13.71
CA GLY A 206 2.90 -20.75 -15.06
C GLY A 206 3.15 -19.25 -15.20
N GLY A 207 4.12 -18.69 -14.44
CA GLY A 207 4.48 -17.27 -14.45
C GLY A 207 4.54 -16.60 -15.84
N PRO A 208 5.22 -17.19 -16.85
CA PRO A 208 5.24 -16.61 -18.20
C PRO A 208 3.86 -16.51 -18.85
N LEU A 209 2.99 -17.52 -18.66
CA LEU A 209 1.62 -17.51 -19.19
C LEU A 209 0.80 -16.39 -18.54
N TRP A 210 0.89 -16.22 -17.23
CA TRP A 210 0.19 -15.17 -16.51
C TRP A 210 0.66 -13.78 -16.95
N LEU A 211 1.96 -13.62 -17.22
CA LEU A 211 2.48 -12.37 -17.75
C LEU A 211 1.93 -12.06 -19.16
N VAL A 212 1.84 -13.08 -20.02
CA VAL A 212 1.21 -12.93 -21.34
C VAL A 212 -0.27 -12.53 -21.19
N ILE A 213 -1.02 -13.19 -20.31
CA ILE A 213 -2.43 -12.84 -20.04
C ILE A 213 -2.53 -11.40 -19.52
N ALA A 214 -1.66 -10.98 -18.60
CA ALA A 214 -1.64 -9.63 -18.06
C ALA A 214 -1.38 -8.58 -19.16
N VAL A 215 -0.40 -8.83 -20.04
CA VAL A 215 -0.07 -7.94 -21.16
C VAL A 215 -1.23 -7.88 -22.17
N LEU A 216 -1.79 -9.02 -22.57
CA LEU A 216 -2.91 -9.06 -23.53
C LEU A 216 -4.16 -8.37 -22.96
N ALA A 217 -4.51 -8.65 -21.70
CA ALA A 217 -5.63 -7.99 -21.04
C ALA A 217 -5.38 -6.47 -20.87
N GLY A 218 -4.16 -6.06 -20.56
CA GLY A 218 -3.77 -4.64 -20.49
C GLY A 218 -3.85 -3.93 -21.84
N LEU A 219 -3.41 -4.58 -22.92
CA LEU A 219 -3.53 -4.04 -24.28
C LEU A 219 -5.00 -3.98 -24.72
N ALA A 220 -5.78 -5.03 -24.42
CA ALA A 220 -7.23 -5.05 -24.69
C ALA A 220 -7.95 -3.95 -23.92
N PHE A 221 -7.61 -3.74 -22.64
CA PHE A 221 -8.10 -2.63 -21.83
C PHE A 221 -7.76 -1.27 -22.47
N ALA A 222 -6.49 -1.04 -22.83
CA ALA A 222 -6.08 0.22 -23.46
C ALA A 222 -6.79 0.47 -24.81
N GLY A 223 -7.00 -0.57 -25.61
CA GLY A 223 -7.77 -0.51 -26.85
C GLY A 223 -9.25 -0.19 -26.60
N TRP A 224 -9.85 -0.84 -25.60
CA TRP A 224 -11.23 -0.61 -25.19
C TRP A 224 -11.46 0.81 -24.68
N GLU A 225 -10.60 1.29 -23.76
CA GLU A 225 -10.64 2.65 -23.23
C GLU A 225 -10.59 3.71 -24.33
N ARG A 226 -9.68 3.53 -25.30
CA ARG A 226 -9.60 4.42 -26.48
C ARG A 226 -10.88 4.41 -27.32
N ARG A 227 -11.53 3.23 -27.46
CA ARG A 227 -12.80 3.09 -28.18
C ARG A 227 -13.94 3.78 -27.44
N VAL A 228 -14.05 3.56 -26.11
CA VAL A 228 -15.05 4.20 -25.26
C VAL A 228 -14.89 5.72 -25.27
N ALA A 229 -13.65 6.21 -25.10
CA ALA A 229 -13.35 7.64 -25.16
C ALA A 229 -13.72 8.29 -26.52
N ARG A 230 -13.44 7.60 -27.65
CA ARG A 230 -13.84 8.09 -29.00
C ARG A 230 -15.36 8.15 -29.18
N ARG A 231 -16.10 7.26 -28.55
CA ARG A 231 -17.59 7.21 -28.60
C ARG A 231 -18.24 8.16 -27.61
N ARG A 232 -17.47 9.04 -26.94
CA ARG A 232 -17.92 9.91 -25.85
C ARG A 232 -18.59 9.16 -24.71
N GLY A 233 -18.22 7.90 -24.51
CA GLY A 233 -18.60 7.11 -23.35
C GLY A 233 -17.82 7.53 -22.10
N SER A 234 -18.07 6.87 -20.98
CA SER A 234 -17.40 7.10 -19.69
C SER A 234 -16.35 6.01 -19.45
N PRO A 235 -15.07 6.23 -19.83
CA PRO A 235 -14.01 5.25 -19.63
C PRO A 235 -13.75 5.03 -18.12
N VAL A 236 -13.19 3.87 -17.76
CA VAL A 236 -12.84 3.54 -16.36
C VAL A 236 -11.77 4.49 -15.83
N VAL A 237 -10.75 4.75 -16.66
CA VAL A 237 -9.69 5.71 -16.37
C VAL A 237 -9.86 6.90 -17.31
N ASP A 238 -10.12 8.08 -16.73
CA ASP A 238 -10.24 9.29 -17.53
C ASP A 238 -8.94 9.53 -18.33
N PRO A 239 -8.98 9.62 -19.68
CA PRO A 239 -7.80 9.90 -20.48
C PRO A 239 -7.09 11.21 -20.11
N ALA A 240 -7.82 12.18 -19.54
CA ALA A 240 -7.25 13.41 -19.03
C ALA A 240 -6.29 13.16 -17.85
N LEU A 241 -6.59 12.17 -17.01
CA LEU A 241 -5.72 11.74 -15.91
C LEU A 241 -4.37 11.22 -16.42
N LEU A 242 -4.39 10.36 -17.46
CA LEU A 242 -3.18 9.80 -18.06
C LEU A 242 -2.39 10.84 -18.89
N ARG A 243 -3.05 11.90 -19.37
CA ARG A 243 -2.41 13.03 -20.05
C ARG A 243 -1.85 14.07 -19.08
N SER A 244 -2.29 14.06 -17.84
CA SER A 244 -1.78 14.96 -16.80
C SER A 244 -0.34 14.55 -16.43
N ARG A 245 0.62 15.30 -16.96
CA ARG A 245 2.06 15.04 -16.74
C ARG A 245 2.40 15.04 -15.26
N GLY A 246 1.88 15.99 -14.48
CA GLY A 246 2.13 16.08 -13.03
C GLY A 246 1.56 14.86 -12.28
N PHE A 247 0.36 14.39 -12.67
CA PHE A 247 -0.22 13.18 -12.09
C PHE A 247 0.62 11.93 -12.39
N MET A 248 1.01 11.74 -13.66
CA MET A 248 1.79 10.57 -14.08
C MET A 248 3.18 10.52 -13.46
N LEU A 249 3.90 11.66 -13.44
CA LEU A 249 5.21 11.76 -12.81
C LEU A 249 5.12 11.56 -11.30
N GLY A 250 4.13 12.17 -10.63
CA GLY A 250 3.90 11.98 -9.22
C GLY A 250 3.52 10.55 -8.85
N THR A 251 2.70 9.87 -9.69
CA THR A 251 2.39 8.45 -9.54
C THR A 251 3.65 7.59 -9.71
N GLY A 252 4.50 7.88 -10.70
CA GLY A 252 5.78 7.19 -10.87
C GLY A 252 6.69 7.30 -9.64
N VAL A 253 6.82 8.51 -9.08
CA VAL A 253 7.55 8.73 -7.81
C VAL A 253 6.96 7.89 -6.69
N ALA A 254 5.62 7.94 -6.51
CA ALA A 254 4.95 7.17 -5.45
C ALA A 254 5.13 5.67 -5.61
N THR A 255 5.09 5.17 -6.84
CA THR A 255 5.29 3.75 -7.18
C THR A 255 6.67 3.26 -6.76
N LEU A 256 7.72 3.98 -7.18
CA LEU A 256 9.09 3.60 -6.91
C LEU A 256 9.43 3.71 -5.41
N THR A 257 9.04 4.79 -4.77
CA THR A 257 9.34 5.02 -3.34
C THR A 257 8.60 4.06 -2.42
N PHE A 258 7.33 3.76 -2.73
CA PHE A 258 6.53 2.83 -1.94
C PHE A 258 7.05 1.39 -2.09
N GLY A 259 7.36 0.97 -3.33
CA GLY A 259 7.93 -0.34 -3.60
C GLY A 259 9.27 -0.54 -2.89
N ALA A 260 10.19 0.41 -3.03
CA ALA A 260 11.50 0.38 -2.37
C ALA A 260 11.37 0.32 -0.84
N GLY A 261 10.45 1.08 -0.26
CA GLY A 261 10.19 1.09 1.19
C GLY A 261 9.67 -0.25 1.72
N LEU A 262 8.73 -0.89 1.02
CA LEU A 262 8.23 -2.22 1.40
C LEU A 262 9.29 -3.31 1.23
N GLY A 263 10.01 -3.31 0.10
CA GLY A 263 11.09 -4.25 -0.14
C GLY A 263 12.20 -4.16 0.90
N LEU A 264 12.62 -2.93 1.24
CA LEU A 264 13.61 -2.71 2.28
C LEU A 264 13.12 -3.17 3.66
N GLY A 265 11.85 -2.92 3.99
CA GLY A 265 11.25 -3.32 5.26
C GLY A 265 11.34 -4.84 5.49
N ILE A 266 10.97 -5.64 4.49
CA ILE A 266 11.05 -7.11 4.60
C ILE A 266 12.50 -7.59 4.66
N VAL A 267 13.38 -7.05 3.82
CA VAL A 267 14.80 -7.45 3.81
C VAL A 267 15.48 -7.09 5.13
N SER A 268 15.17 -5.94 5.72
CA SER A 268 15.68 -5.57 7.06
C SER A 268 15.22 -6.56 8.13
N THR A 269 13.96 -7.01 8.06
CA THR A 269 13.41 -8.01 8.99
C THR A 269 14.11 -9.36 8.82
N LEU A 270 14.24 -9.85 7.59
CA LEU A 270 14.91 -11.11 7.28
C LEU A 270 16.39 -11.07 7.71
N TYR A 271 17.08 -9.97 7.45
CA TYR A 271 18.47 -9.82 7.87
C TYR A 271 18.65 -9.89 9.38
N LEU A 272 17.76 -9.26 10.15
CA LEU A 272 17.82 -9.30 11.62
C LEU A 272 17.47 -10.68 12.18
N ILE A 273 16.48 -11.37 11.62
CA ILE A 273 15.99 -12.66 12.14
C ILE A 273 16.85 -13.80 11.59
N ASP A 274 16.90 -13.96 10.27
CA ASP A 274 17.56 -15.10 9.63
C ASP A 274 19.07 -14.88 9.47
N GLY A 275 19.48 -13.61 9.24
CA GLY A 275 20.88 -13.26 9.07
C GLY A 275 21.68 -13.15 10.37
N LEU A 276 21.10 -12.50 11.39
CA LEU A 276 21.75 -12.29 12.69
C LEU A 276 21.22 -13.22 13.80
N GLY A 277 20.21 -14.05 13.52
CA GLY A 277 19.62 -14.97 14.50
C GLY A 277 18.90 -14.28 15.65
N LEU A 278 18.44 -13.03 15.49
CA LEU A 278 17.80 -12.28 16.57
C LEU A 278 16.36 -12.73 16.75
N PRO A 279 15.87 -12.76 18.01
CA PRO A 279 14.44 -12.97 18.27
C PRO A 279 13.58 -11.94 17.55
N ALA A 280 12.41 -12.35 17.04
CA ALA A 280 11.49 -11.48 16.29
C ALA A 280 11.12 -10.19 17.03
N LEU A 281 10.94 -10.26 18.37
CA LEU A 281 10.68 -9.08 19.19
C LEU A 281 11.85 -8.09 19.17
N THR A 282 13.08 -8.58 19.27
CA THR A 282 14.30 -7.74 19.23
C THR A 282 14.41 -7.07 17.86
N ALA A 283 14.21 -7.84 16.78
CA ALA A 283 14.19 -7.29 15.43
C ALA A 283 13.12 -6.19 15.25
N ALA A 284 11.91 -6.42 15.76
CA ALA A 284 10.84 -5.43 15.72
C ALA A 284 11.19 -4.15 16.50
N LEU A 285 11.82 -4.27 17.67
CA LEU A 285 12.25 -3.13 18.48
C LEU A 285 13.37 -2.32 17.80
N LEU A 286 14.31 -3.00 17.12
CA LEU A 286 15.37 -2.33 16.36
C LEU A 286 14.85 -1.58 15.13
N LEU A 287 13.75 -2.03 14.53
CA LEU A 287 13.10 -1.35 13.39
C LEU A 287 12.06 -0.31 13.81
N ALA A 288 11.60 -0.32 15.07
CA ALA A 288 10.61 0.62 15.60
C ALA A 288 11.02 2.11 15.45
N PRO A 289 12.29 2.52 15.67
CA PRO A 289 12.72 3.91 15.47
C PRO A 289 12.49 4.42 14.05
N ARG A 290 12.66 3.56 13.02
CA ARG A 290 12.33 3.90 11.62
C ARG A 290 10.84 4.23 11.45
N ALA A 291 9.95 3.43 12.02
CA ALA A 291 8.51 3.65 11.95
C ALA A 291 8.09 4.91 12.72
N LEU A 292 8.68 5.16 13.89
CA LEU A 292 8.48 6.39 14.65
C LEU A 292 8.98 7.62 13.86
N GLY A 293 10.15 7.53 13.25
CA GLY A 293 10.68 8.57 12.37
C GLY A 293 9.73 8.89 11.22
N MET A 294 9.16 7.85 10.59
CA MET A 294 8.15 8.03 9.52
C MET A 294 6.90 8.74 10.03
N ALA A 295 6.40 8.41 11.22
CA ALA A 295 5.26 9.09 11.82
C ALA A 295 5.57 10.58 12.07
N VAL A 296 6.73 10.89 12.68
CA VAL A 296 7.19 12.26 12.93
C VAL A 296 7.35 13.06 11.63
N GLY A 297 7.99 12.47 10.60
CA GLY A 297 8.13 13.07 9.28
C GLY A 297 6.76 13.37 8.65
N SER A 298 5.82 12.43 8.74
CA SER A 298 4.47 12.58 8.18
C SER A 298 3.70 13.76 8.80
N MET A 299 3.89 14.04 10.09
CA MET A 299 3.29 15.20 10.75
C MET A 299 3.76 16.53 10.17
N GLN A 300 4.96 16.58 9.61
CA GLN A 300 5.58 17.79 9.03
C GLN A 300 5.48 17.84 7.50
N SER A 301 4.97 16.78 6.86
CA SER A 301 4.90 16.64 5.40
C SER A 301 4.17 17.79 4.70
N TRP A 302 3.11 18.32 5.32
CA TRP A 302 2.36 19.46 4.79
C TRP A 302 3.23 20.71 4.57
N ARG A 303 4.27 20.93 5.41
CA ARG A 303 5.21 22.05 5.25
C ARG A 303 6.07 21.87 4.00
N VAL A 304 6.47 20.65 3.70
CA VAL A 304 7.22 20.34 2.48
C VAL A 304 6.35 20.59 1.26
N ALA A 305 5.12 20.07 1.24
CA ALA A 305 4.19 20.22 0.13
C ALA A 305 3.85 21.69 -0.14
N THR A 306 3.50 22.47 0.91
CA THR A 306 3.01 23.84 0.76
C THR A 306 4.10 24.88 0.64
N ARG A 307 5.25 24.72 1.32
CA ARG A 307 6.31 25.74 1.37
C ARG A 307 7.39 25.56 0.31
N PHE A 308 7.74 24.32 0.00
CA PHE A 308 8.82 23.98 -0.91
C PHE A 308 8.35 23.29 -2.20
N GLY A 309 7.10 22.81 -2.22
CA GLY A 309 6.49 22.15 -3.37
C GLY A 309 7.32 20.97 -3.88
N ARG A 310 7.38 20.80 -5.21
CA ARG A 310 8.08 19.69 -5.85
C ARG A 310 9.59 19.67 -5.58
N ARG A 311 10.23 20.84 -5.50
CA ARG A 311 11.68 20.93 -5.19
C ARG A 311 11.99 20.35 -3.82
N GLY A 312 11.18 20.68 -2.80
CA GLY A 312 11.34 20.14 -1.45
C GLY A 312 11.23 18.62 -1.43
N ILE A 313 10.26 18.05 -2.15
CA ILE A 313 10.09 16.59 -2.29
C ILE A 313 11.34 15.97 -2.93
N THR A 314 11.85 16.57 -4.02
CA THR A 314 13.05 16.06 -4.71
C THR A 314 14.27 16.01 -3.79
N VAL A 315 14.49 17.06 -2.96
CA VAL A 315 15.59 17.09 -1.99
C VAL A 315 15.43 16.00 -0.91
N VAL A 316 14.20 15.87 -0.36
CA VAL A 316 13.91 14.85 0.65
C VAL A 316 14.08 13.44 0.09
N LEU A 317 13.65 13.18 -1.15
CA LEU A 317 13.85 11.90 -1.84
C LEU A 317 15.34 11.62 -2.08
N ALA A 318 16.12 12.63 -2.50
CA ALA A 318 17.56 12.48 -2.71
C ALA A 318 18.29 12.12 -1.41
N ALA A 319 17.95 12.79 -0.31
CA ALA A 319 18.48 12.43 1.01
C ALA A 319 18.05 11.02 1.44
N GLY A 320 16.81 10.59 1.13
CA GLY A 320 16.33 9.23 1.37
C GLY A 320 17.09 8.17 0.57
N ALA A 321 17.32 8.40 -0.71
CA ALA A 321 18.13 7.51 -1.56
C ALA A 321 19.57 7.38 -1.06
N LEU A 322 20.15 8.49 -0.59
CA LEU A 322 21.49 8.47 0.04
C LEU A 322 21.49 7.61 1.32
N CYS A 323 20.48 7.75 2.18
CA CYS A 323 20.37 6.89 3.37
C CYS A 323 20.35 5.41 2.98
N LEU A 324 19.60 5.00 1.95
CA LEU A 324 19.59 3.60 1.48
C LEU A 324 20.94 3.14 0.99
N ALA A 325 21.67 3.96 0.26
CA ALA A 325 23.03 3.65 -0.19
C ALA A 325 24.01 3.51 0.99
N VAL A 326 23.88 4.36 2.01
CA VAL A 326 24.69 4.29 3.24
C VAL A 326 24.31 3.04 4.05
N GLU A 327 23.03 2.70 4.20
CA GLU A 327 22.60 1.45 4.85
C GLU A 327 23.21 0.24 4.15
N ALA A 328 23.14 0.17 2.81
CA ALA A 328 23.73 -0.91 2.04
C ALA A 328 25.24 -1.03 2.30
N ALA A 329 25.98 0.08 2.24
CA ALA A 329 27.42 0.11 2.45
C ALA A 329 27.82 -0.31 3.88
N LEU A 330 27.13 0.19 4.91
CA LEU A 330 27.47 -0.11 6.30
C LEU A 330 27.16 -1.56 6.68
N VAL A 331 26.03 -2.11 6.21
CA VAL A 331 25.64 -3.50 6.52
C VAL A 331 26.58 -4.49 5.84
N THR A 332 27.03 -4.22 4.62
CA THR A 332 27.99 -5.11 3.90
C THR A 332 29.34 -5.21 4.59
N THR A 333 29.72 -4.28 5.47
CA THR A 333 30.96 -4.39 6.26
C THR A 333 30.92 -5.55 7.26
N GLY A 334 29.73 -6.03 7.65
CA GLY A 334 29.53 -7.09 8.64
C GLY A 334 29.91 -6.71 10.08
N SER A 335 30.35 -5.48 10.34
CA SER A 335 30.71 -5.01 11.67
C SER A 335 29.46 -4.73 12.52
N PRO A 336 29.25 -5.41 13.68
CA PRO A 336 28.05 -5.26 14.48
C PRO A 336 27.69 -3.81 14.85
N PRO A 337 28.63 -2.94 15.30
CA PRO A 337 28.28 -1.57 15.60
C PRO A 337 27.87 -0.77 14.37
N LEU A 338 28.46 -1.02 13.19
CA LEU A 338 28.09 -0.33 11.95
C LEU A 338 26.73 -0.80 11.43
N VAL A 339 26.40 -2.08 11.60
CA VAL A 339 25.08 -2.63 11.30
C VAL A 339 23.99 -1.96 12.16
N LEU A 340 24.24 -1.79 13.46
CA LEU A 340 23.30 -1.08 14.34
C LEU A 340 23.14 0.40 13.94
N ILE A 341 24.25 1.08 13.63
CA ILE A 341 24.21 2.46 13.14
C ILE A 341 23.41 2.54 11.85
N ALA A 342 23.57 1.60 10.92
CA ALA A 342 22.85 1.54 9.67
C ALA A 342 21.34 1.38 9.91
N LEU A 343 20.94 0.30 10.57
CA LEU A 343 19.53 -0.08 10.67
C LEU A 343 18.73 0.83 11.63
N VAL A 344 19.33 1.22 12.76
CA VAL A 344 18.67 2.07 13.76
C VAL A 344 18.91 3.54 13.45
N GLY A 345 20.15 3.99 13.33
CA GLY A 345 20.48 5.40 13.14
C GLY A 345 20.07 5.93 11.77
N VAL A 346 20.70 5.39 10.71
CA VAL A 346 20.38 5.82 9.33
C VAL A 346 18.95 5.43 8.96
N GLY A 347 18.48 4.26 9.40
CA GLY A 347 17.12 3.82 9.21
C GLY A 347 16.06 4.77 9.82
N THR A 348 16.32 5.34 10.99
CA THR A 348 15.43 6.36 11.60
C THR A 348 15.39 7.62 10.74
N VAL A 349 16.54 8.12 10.29
CA VAL A 349 16.62 9.29 9.41
C VAL A 349 15.86 9.01 8.10
N HIS A 350 16.08 7.84 7.48
CA HIS A 350 15.33 7.41 6.30
C HIS A 350 13.83 7.35 6.56
N GLY A 351 13.40 6.89 7.75
CA GLY A 351 12.00 6.90 8.18
C GLY A 351 11.43 8.33 8.17
N VAL A 352 12.11 9.29 8.79
CA VAL A 352 11.69 10.71 8.80
C VAL A 352 11.54 11.24 7.37
N LEU A 353 12.54 11.02 6.53
CA LEU A 353 12.53 11.47 5.13
C LEU A 353 11.39 10.84 4.33
N SER A 354 11.14 9.54 4.49
CA SER A 354 10.00 8.86 3.86
C SER A 354 8.66 9.42 4.34
N GLY A 355 8.54 9.69 5.65
CA GLY A 355 7.38 10.34 6.23
C GLY A 355 7.15 11.76 5.67
N LEU A 356 8.19 12.52 5.41
CA LEU A 356 8.09 13.82 4.73
C LEU A 356 7.70 13.68 3.26
N ALA A 357 8.29 12.73 2.52
CA ALA A 357 8.15 12.62 1.06
C ALA A 357 6.80 12.03 0.63
N ILE A 358 6.35 10.91 1.25
CA ILE A 358 5.19 10.14 0.79
C ILE A 358 3.91 10.96 0.79
N PRO A 359 3.47 11.59 1.92
CA PRO A 359 2.23 12.35 1.93
C PRO A 359 2.34 13.65 1.10
N SER A 360 3.51 14.29 1.08
CA SER A 360 3.75 15.47 0.25
C SER A 360 3.59 15.16 -1.23
N ASN A 361 4.18 14.05 -1.70
CA ASN A 361 4.05 13.61 -3.09
C ASN A 361 2.60 13.22 -3.41
N GLN A 362 1.91 12.53 -2.49
CA GLN A 362 0.49 12.19 -2.64
C GLN A 362 -0.37 13.43 -2.84
N THR A 363 -0.18 14.44 -2.00
CA THR A 363 -0.90 15.72 -2.08
C THR A 363 -0.72 16.37 -3.44
N LEU A 364 0.53 16.59 -3.88
CA LEU A 364 0.81 17.24 -5.16
C LEU A 364 0.36 16.40 -6.35
N THR A 365 0.47 15.08 -6.30
CA THR A 365 0.02 14.18 -7.37
C THR A 365 -1.47 14.28 -7.57
N LEU A 366 -2.25 14.22 -6.48
CA LEU A 366 -3.70 14.26 -6.53
C LEU A 366 -4.26 15.65 -6.86
N GLU A 367 -3.52 16.73 -6.64
CA GLU A 367 -3.87 18.08 -7.12
C GLU A 367 -3.89 18.19 -8.65
N HIS A 368 -3.13 17.34 -9.34
CA HIS A 368 -3.12 17.28 -10.81
C HIS A 368 -4.22 16.36 -11.38
N ALA A 369 -5.03 15.71 -10.53
CA ALA A 369 -6.16 14.92 -10.99
C ALA A 369 -7.29 15.85 -11.47
N PRO A 370 -7.94 15.56 -12.63
CA PRO A 370 -9.07 16.34 -13.12
C PRO A 370 -10.21 16.39 -12.09
N THR A 371 -10.96 17.49 -12.11
CA THR A 371 -12.17 17.64 -11.29
C THR A 371 -13.18 16.53 -11.64
N GLY A 372 -13.64 15.79 -10.61
CA GLY A 372 -14.56 14.65 -10.77
C GLY A 372 -13.90 13.29 -10.99
N ALA A 373 -12.57 13.22 -11.16
CA ALA A 373 -11.80 11.97 -11.30
C ALA A 373 -10.90 11.69 -10.08
N ALA A 374 -11.17 12.32 -8.95
CA ALA A 374 -10.34 12.23 -7.75
C ALA A 374 -10.29 10.81 -7.15
N GLY A 375 -11.40 10.09 -7.14
CA GLY A 375 -11.47 8.72 -6.66
C GLY A 375 -10.74 7.74 -7.58
N VAL A 376 -10.92 7.88 -8.90
CA VAL A 376 -10.16 7.10 -9.88
C VAL A 376 -8.68 7.42 -9.78
N GLY A 377 -8.29 8.70 -9.66
CA GLY A 377 -6.90 9.11 -9.47
C GLY A 377 -6.28 8.48 -8.23
N ALA A 378 -6.98 8.51 -7.09
CA ALA A 378 -6.56 7.85 -5.86
C ALA A 378 -6.44 6.32 -6.04
N GLY A 379 -7.38 5.71 -6.76
CA GLY A 379 -7.36 4.29 -7.09
C GLY A 379 -6.17 3.88 -7.95
N VAL A 380 -5.86 4.66 -9.01
CA VAL A 380 -4.68 4.45 -9.89
C VAL A 380 -3.39 4.54 -9.08
N LEU A 381 -3.27 5.58 -8.26
CA LEU A 381 -2.09 5.78 -7.40
C LEU A 381 -1.90 4.61 -6.43
N ALA A 382 -2.96 4.21 -5.73
CA ALA A 382 -2.91 3.12 -4.78
C ALA A 382 -2.61 1.77 -5.45
N LEU A 383 -3.19 1.51 -6.62
CA LEU A 383 -2.92 0.31 -7.41
C LEU A 383 -1.45 0.25 -7.84
N ALA A 384 -0.91 1.34 -8.40
CA ALA A 384 0.48 1.42 -8.82
C ALA A 384 1.45 1.16 -7.66
N GLN A 385 1.17 1.71 -6.48
CA GLN A 385 1.91 1.43 -5.26
C GLN A 385 1.83 -0.05 -4.85
N ARG A 386 0.66 -0.68 -4.94
CA ARG A 386 0.47 -2.10 -4.61
C ARG A 386 1.26 -3.02 -5.54
N LEU A 387 1.21 -2.77 -6.84
CA LEU A 387 1.96 -3.55 -7.83
C LEU A 387 3.48 -3.43 -7.57
N ALA A 388 3.97 -2.22 -7.37
CA ALA A 388 5.38 -1.99 -7.05
C ALA A 388 5.79 -2.67 -5.73
N GLY A 389 4.93 -2.59 -4.70
CA GLY A 389 5.17 -3.26 -3.43
C GLY A 389 5.34 -4.76 -3.58
N ALA A 390 4.45 -5.42 -4.34
CA ALA A 390 4.53 -6.86 -4.60
C ALA A 390 5.81 -7.25 -5.35
N VAL A 391 6.17 -6.50 -6.40
CA VAL A 391 7.39 -6.75 -7.18
C VAL A 391 8.64 -6.51 -6.33
N CYS A 392 8.72 -5.39 -5.62
CA CYS A 392 9.89 -5.06 -4.80
C CYS A 392 10.06 -6.03 -3.62
N LEU A 393 8.96 -6.53 -3.05
CA LEU A 393 8.99 -7.55 -2.02
C LEU A 393 9.60 -8.86 -2.56
N ALA A 394 9.12 -9.34 -3.71
CA ALA A 394 9.64 -10.54 -4.35
C ALA A 394 11.12 -10.39 -4.77
N VAL A 395 11.48 -9.25 -5.38
CA VAL A 395 12.87 -8.95 -5.77
C VAL A 395 13.76 -8.85 -4.53
N GLY A 396 13.33 -8.17 -3.49
CA GLY A 396 14.10 -8.02 -2.25
C GLY A 396 14.37 -9.36 -1.58
N ILE A 397 13.36 -10.21 -1.43
CA ILE A 397 13.52 -11.56 -0.88
C ILE A 397 14.45 -12.39 -1.76
N GLY A 398 14.26 -12.38 -3.08
CA GLY A 398 15.08 -13.14 -4.02
C GLY A 398 16.56 -12.74 -3.97
N LEU A 399 16.85 -11.44 -3.93
CA LEU A 399 18.23 -10.93 -3.81
C LEU A 399 18.84 -11.24 -2.44
N PHE A 400 18.04 -11.16 -1.37
CA PHE A 400 18.50 -11.48 -0.02
C PHE A 400 18.90 -12.95 0.10
N LEU A 401 18.02 -13.86 -0.34
CA LEU A 401 18.27 -15.31 -0.27
C LEU A 401 19.31 -15.78 -1.27
N GLY A 402 19.53 -15.08 -2.38
CA GLY A 402 20.57 -15.37 -3.38
C GLY A 402 21.96 -14.84 -3.03
N GLY A 403 22.10 -14.09 -1.92
CA GLY A 403 23.40 -13.57 -1.47
C GLY A 403 24.27 -14.66 -0.86
N GLU A 404 25.59 -14.63 -1.11
CA GLU A 404 26.55 -15.56 -0.51
C GLU A 404 26.58 -15.48 1.03
N THR A 405 26.31 -14.31 1.57
CA THR A 405 26.11 -14.07 3.01
C THR A 405 24.89 -13.19 3.23
N PRO A 406 24.25 -13.25 4.42
CA PRO A 406 23.12 -12.37 4.73
C PRO A 406 23.43 -10.87 4.58
N ALA A 407 24.67 -10.46 4.89
CA ALA A 407 25.11 -9.07 4.74
C ALA A 407 25.21 -8.65 3.26
N ILE A 408 25.71 -9.52 2.38
CA ILE A 408 25.76 -9.28 0.94
C ILE A 408 24.34 -9.27 0.36
N GLY A 409 23.49 -10.24 0.75
CA GLY A 409 22.08 -10.29 0.33
C GLY A 409 21.30 -9.04 0.73
N PHE A 410 21.50 -8.53 1.94
CA PHE A 410 20.94 -7.23 2.36
C PHE A 410 21.49 -6.08 1.52
N GLY A 411 22.82 -6.00 1.37
CA GLY A 411 23.50 -4.92 0.65
C GLY A 411 23.06 -4.81 -0.81
N THR A 412 22.98 -5.95 -1.52
CA THR A 412 22.49 -5.99 -2.91
C THR A 412 21.04 -5.55 -3.02
N SER A 413 20.17 -6.01 -2.12
CA SER A 413 18.76 -5.58 -2.07
C SER A 413 18.63 -4.09 -1.80
N ALA A 414 19.32 -3.58 -0.79
CA ALA A 414 19.29 -2.16 -0.42
C ALA A 414 19.88 -1.27 -1.52
N ALA A 415 20.93 -1.72 -2.24
CA ALA A 415 21.48 -1.02 -3.39
C ALA A 415 20.48 -0.91 -4.55
N VAL A 416 19.75 -1.99 -4.86
CA VAL A 416 18.67 -1.95 -5.87
C VAL A 416 17.58 -0.96 -5.45
N PHE A 417 17.17 -0.95 -4.19
CA PHE A 417 16.15 -0.01 -3.71
C PHE A 417 16.66 1.45 -3.66
N ALA A 418 17.95 1.66 -3.44
CA ALA A 418 18.59 2.96 -3.57
C ALA A 418 18.54 3.48 -5.03
N VAL A 419 18.79 2.59 -6.01
CA VAL A 419 18.68 2.91 -7.45
C VAL A 419 17.22 3.25 -7.82
N LEU A 420 16.23 2.50 -7.33
CA LEU A 420 14.82 2.82 -7.55
C LEU A 420 14.45 4.17 -6.93
N SER A 421 14.95 4.46 -5.73
CA SER A 421 14.73 5.75 -5.07
C SER A 421 15.44 6.89 -5.81
N ALA A 422 16.64 6.70 -6.34
CA ALA A 422 17.34 7.65 -7.19
C ALA A 422 16.59 7.90 -8.51
N SER A 423 15.99 6.86 -9.09
CA SER A 423 15.11 7.01 -10.27
C SER A 423 13.87 7.85 -9.94
N ALA A 424 13.29 7.70 -8.73
CA ALA A 424 12.20 8.55 -8.27
C ALA A 424 12.64 10.01 -8.12
N VAL A 425 13.88 10.27 -7.67
CA VAL A 425 14.48 11.63 -7.61
C VAL A 425 14.57 12.22 -9.02
N ALA A 426 15.08 11.46 -10.00
CA ALA A 426 15.17 11.91 -11.38
C ALA A 426 13.78 12.26 -11.94
N ILE A 427 12.79 11.38 -11.77
CA ILE A 427 11.40 11.63 -12.20
C ILE A 427 10.85 12.89 -11.52
N SER A 428 11.09 13.05 -10.22
CA SER A 428 10.65 14.23 -9.47
C SER A 428 11.30 15.52 -9.95
N ALA A 429 12.58 15.49 -10.36
CA ALA A 429 13.31 16.64 -10.88
C ALA A 429 12.81 17.08 -12.27
N PHE A 430 12.32 16.13 -13.10
CA PHE A 430 11.71 16.43 -14.39
C PHE A 430 10.30 17.04 -14.28
N ASP A 431 9.69 16.93 -13.11
CA ASP A 431 8.37 17.52 -12.86
C ASP A 431 8.50 19.02 -12.57
N ARG A 432 8.45 19.81 -13.64
CA ARG A 432 8.48 21.28 -13.60
C ARG A 432 7.10 21.90 -13.41
N SER A 433 6.08 21.10 -13.08
CA SER A 433 4.76 21.62 -12.76
C SER A 433 4.86 22.48 -11.50
N ALA A 434 5.07 23.78 -11.71
CA ALA A 434 5.06 24.77 -10.63
C ALA A 434 3.63 24.80 -10.09
N VAL A 435 3.44 24.26 -8.89
CA VAL A 435 2.26 24.61 -8.10
C VAL A 435 2.37 26.11 -7.86
N ARG A 436 1.50 26.88 -8.51
CA ARG A 436 1.30 28.30 -8.15
C ARG A 436 0.75 28.27 -6.73
N VAL A 437 1.62 28.53 -5.78
CA VAL A 437 1.20 28.86 -4.41
C VAL A 437 0.51 30.22 -4.53
N GLY A 438 -0.82 30.21 -4.65
CA GLY A 438 -1.67 31.36 -4.51
C GLY A 438 -2.01 31.58 -3.06
#